data_4ea3e44c9195ddf4d7e40da860b98004
#
_entry.id   4ea3e44c9195ddf4d7e40da860b98004
#
_cell.length_a   1.000
_cell.length_b   1.000
_cell.length_c   1.000
_cell.angle_alpha   90.00
_cell.angle_beta   90.00
_cell.angle_gamma   90.00
#
_symmetry.space_group_name_H-M   'P 1'
#
loop_
_entity.id
_entity.type
_entity.pdbx_description
1 polymer ?
#
loop_
_entity_poly.entity_id
_entity_poly.type
_entity_poly.pdbx_seq_one_letter_code
_entity_poly.pdbx_strand_id
1 'polypeptide(L)'
;MFIERPPLFYRMLFPETIWRLPCKEKTIYLTFDDGPVPEITPWVLNLLDYYNVKATFFCVGENVARNTELYAEILKRGHHTGNHTMNHIQGTKYSVKDYIRNVDAANELIHSALFRPPHGHMCFGQAHELRQKYKIIMWDVVTRDYSKKLNGERVFNNVKKYTRNGSIIVFHDSLKGEKNLRHALPKSIEWLK
;
A
#
# COMPACT_ATOMS: atom_id res chain seq x y z
N MET A 1 -10.80 -2.46 15.16
CA MET A 1 -9.79 -1.71 15.96
C MET A 1 -8.83 -1.05 14.98
N PHE A 2 -8.76 0.27 14.98
CA PHE A 2 -7.90 1.01 14.04
C PHE A 2 -6.54 1.21 14.69
N ILE A 3 -5.54 0.47 14.25
CA ILE A 3 -4.20 0.45 14.84
C ILE A 3 -3.22 0.94 13.78
N GLU A 4 -2.52 2.02 14.08
CA GLU A 4 -1.54 2.65 13.19
C GLU A 4 -0.30 1.77 12.99
N ARG A 5 0.05 0.99 14.01
CA ARG A 5 1.11 -0.04 13.94
C ARG A 5 0.54 -1.38 14.39
N PRO A 6 0.51 -2.40 13.52
CA PRO A 6 0.05 -3.75 13.88
C PRO A 6 0.84 -4.31 15.07
N PRO A 7 0.17 -4.85 16.11
CA PRO A 7 0.84 -5.41 17.28
C PRO A 7 1.63 -6.67 16.91
N LEU A 8 2.64 -6.98 17.72
CA LEU A 8 3.56 -8.09 17.44
C LEU A 8 2.84 -9.43 17.29
N PHE A 9 1.87 -9.72 18.18
CA PHE A 9 1.12 -10.98 18.11
C PHE A 9 0.39 -11.17 16.78
N TYR A 10 -0.15 -10.10 16.18
CA TYR A 10 -0.80 -10.17 14.88
C TYR A 10 0.20 -10.47 13.76
N ARG A 11 1.41 -9.90 13.83
CA ARG A 11 2.49 -10.20 12.89
C ARG A 11 2.96 -11.65 12.99
N MET A 12 2.95 -12.21 14.19
CA MET A 12 3.33 -13.62 14.43
C MET A 12 2.34 -14.63 13.85
N LEU A 13 1.06 -14.24 13.63
CA LEU A 13 0.07 -15.08 12.95
C LEU A 13 0.40 -15.30 11.47
N PHE A 14 1.14 -14.37 10.86
CA PHE A 14 1.54 -14.43 9.45
C PHE A 14 3.07 -14.21 9.34
N PRO A 15 3.89 -15.16 9.81
CA PRO A 15 5.34 -14.98 9.92
C PRO A 15 6.05 -14.83 8.57
N GLU A 16 5.44 -15.32 7.50
CA GLU A 16 5.99 -15.29 6.15
C GLU A 16 5.64 -13.99 5.38
N THR A 17 4.94 -13.05 6.03
CA THR A 17 4.61 -11.75 5.46
C THR A 17 5.63 -10.69 5.88
N ILE A 18 5.87 -9.75 5.00
CA ILE A 18 6.87 -8.70 5.20
C ILE A 18 6.19 -7.46 5.80
N TRP A 19 6.48 -7.18 7.07
CA TRP A 19 5.95 -6.04 7.80
C TRP A 19 6.90 -4.84 7.83
N ARG A 20 8.18 -5.12 7.75
CA ARG A 20 9.28 -4.17 7.82
C ARG A 20 10.51 -4.79 7.17
N LEU A 21 11.33 -3.98 6.51
CA LEU A 21 12.59 -4.42 5.90
C LEU A 21 13.75 -3.73 6.65
N PRO A 22 14.25 -4.34 7.75
CA PRO A 22 15.39 -3.77 8.47
C PRO A 22 16.62 -3.68 7.55
N CYS A 23 17.27 -2.54 7.57
CA CYS A 23 18.48 -2.27 6.79
C CYS A 23 19.50 -1.52 7.64
N LYS A 24 20.77 -1.55 7.24
CA LYS A 24 21.85 -0.88 7.95
C LYS A 24 21.74 0.65 7.80
N GLU A 25 21.37 1.12 6.63
CA GLU A 25 21.19 2.54 6.32
C GLU A 25 19.82 3.03 6.79
N LYS A 26 19.69 4.33 7.08
CA LYS A 26 18.40 4.95 7.39
C LYS A 26 17.52 4.94 6.15
N THR A 27 16.61 3.99 6.08
CA THR A 27 15.74 3.77 4.93
C THR A 27 14.30 3.57 5.38
N ILE A 28 13.35 4.08 4.62
CA ILE A 28 11.92 3.77 4.72
C ILE A 28 11.36 3.40 3.35
N TYR A 29 10.25 2.68 3.35
CA TYR A 29 9.55 2.26 2.13
C TYR A 29 8.19 2.92 2.09
N LEU A 30 8.05 3.92 1.21
CA LEU A 30 6.80 4.61 1.00
C LEU A 30 5.91 3.81 0.07
N THR A 31 4.67 3.54 0.47
CA THR A 31 3.73 2.77 -0.34
C THR A 31 2.37 3.43 -0.39
N PHE A 32 1.67 3.23 -1.52
CA PHE A 32 0.33 3.73 -1.77
C PHE A 32 -0.59 2.56 -2.12
N ASP A 33 -1.79 2.52 -1.56
CA ASP A 33 -2.79 1.51 -1.83
C ASP A 33 -4.00 2.15 -2.55
N ASP A 34 -4.80 1.34 -3.23
CA ASP A 34 -6.08 1.62 -3.90
C ASP A 34 -6.00 2.18 -5.33
N GLY A 35 -4.92 2.87 -5.73
CA GLY A 35 -4.78 3.46 -7.06
C GLY A 35 -4.76 2.46 -8.25
N PRO A 36 -4.51 2.95 -9.47
CA PRO A 36 -4.39 4.36 -9.85
C PRO A 36 -5.75 5.08 -9.93
N VAL A 37 -5.80 6.32 -9.43
CA VAL A 37 -7.01 7.18 -9.46
C VAL A 37 -6.66 8.49 -10.15
N PRO A 38 -7.34 8.86 -11.27
CA PRO A 38 -6.98 10.01 -12.10
C PRO A 38 -6.91 11.35 -11.36
N GLU A 39 -7.73 11.55 -10.35
CA GLU A 39 -7.80 12.79 -9.58
C GLU A 39 -6.64 12.96 -8.60
N ILE A 40 -5.98 11.85 -8.22
CA ILE A 40 -5.05 11.84 -7.08
C ILE A 40 -3.68 11.31 -7.48
N THR A 41 -3.60 10.18 -8.15
CA THR A 41 -2.33 9.52 -8.46
C THR A 41 -1.36 10.43 -9.22
N PRO A 42 -1.78 11.25 -10.22
CA PRO A 42 -0.87 12.17 -10.90
C PRO A 42 -0.26 13.22 -9.96
N TRP A 43 -1.04 13.73 -9.00
CA TRP A 43 -0.54 14.65 -8.00
C TRP A 43 0.50 13.98 -7.09
N VAL A 44 0.26 12.74 -6.66
CA VAL A 44 1.23 11.95 -5.88
C VAL A 44 2.53 11.78 -6.67
N LEU A 45 2.45 11.37 -7.94
CA LEU A 45 3.61 11.18 -8.80
C LEU A 45 4.44 12.46 -8.95
N ASN A 46 3.79 13.60 -9.20
CA ASN A 46 4.46 14.90 -9.31
C ASN A 46 5.17 15.30 -8.00
N LEU A 47 4.54 15.02 -6.86
CA LEU A 47 5.13 15.29 -5.56
C LEU A 47 6.35 14.40 -5.29
N LEU A 48 6.27 13.11 -5.63
CA LEU A 48 7.39 12.18 -5.50
C LEU A 48 8.58 12.58 -6.40
N ASP A 49 8.31 13.02 -7.63
CA ASP A 49 9.34 13.54 -8.53
C ASP A 49 9.98 14.83 -7.98
N TYR A 50 9.17 15.76 -7.47
CA TYR A 50 9.68 16.99 -6.84
C TYR A 50 10.66 16.70 -5.71
N TYR A 51 10.36 15.70 -4.88
CA TYR A 51 11.26 15.30 -3.79
C TYR A 51 12.34 14.30 -4.21
N ASN A 52 12.36 13.86 -5.47
CA ASN A 52 13.23 12.77 -5.96
C ASN A 52 13.12 11.50 -5.10
N VAL A 53 11.89 11.04 -4.86
CA VAL A 53 11.56 9.85 -4.06
C VAL A 53 10.86 8.82 -4.93
N LYS A 54 11.22 7.54 -4.79
CA LYS A 54 10.50 6.43 -5.42
C LYS A 54 9.62 5.71 -4.38
N ALA A 55 8.52 5.14 -4.85
CA ALA A 55 7.53 4.46 -4.02
C ALA A 55 7.02 3.18 -4.68
N THR A 56 6.24 2.40 -3.93
CA THR A 56 5.52 1.22 -4.45
C THR A 56 4.02 1.47 -4.37
N PHE A 57 3.32 1.25 -5.49
CA PHE A 57 1.87 1.40 -5.60
C PHE A 57 1.21 0.00 -5.65
N PHE A 58 0.42 -0.33 -4.64
CA PHE A 58 -0.41 -1.54 -4.63
C PHE A 58 -1.73 -1.24 -5.30
N CYS A 59 -1.81 -1.62 -6.58
CA CYS A 59 -2.88 -1.21 -7.47
C CYS A 59 -4.06 -2.19 -7.44
N VAL A 60 -5.27 -1.65 -7.49
CA VAL A 60 -6.51 -2.40 -7.71
C VAL A 60 -6.66 -2.68 -9.20
N GLY A 61 -6.86 -3.94 -9.58
CA GLY A 61 -6.90 -4.37 -10.98
C GLY A 61 -7.96 -3.62 -11.82
N GLU A 62 -9.17 -3.40 -11.29
CA GLU A 62 -10.20 -2.58 -11.96
C GLU A 62 -9.73 -1.15 -12.26
N ASN A 63 -8.98 -0.55 -11.33
CA ASN A 63 -8.46 0.80 -11.53
C ASN A 63 -7.36 0.81 -12.61
N VAL A 64 -6.52 -0.23 -12.65
CA VAL A 64 -5.54 -0.41 -13.73
C VAL A 64 -6.23 -0.57 -15.08
N ALA A 65 -7.26 -1.43 -15.15
CA ALA A 65 -8.02 -1.67 -16.38
C ALA A 65 -8.70 -0.40 -16.93
N ARG A 66 -9.19 0.47 -16.03
CA ARG A 66 -9.83 1.75 -16.39
C ARG A 66 -8.83 2.86 -16.73
N ASN A 67 -7.60 2.78 -16.22
CA ASN A 67 -6.61 3.86 -16.29
C ASN A 67 -5.22 3.32 -16.71
N THR A 68 -5.18 2.60 -17.83
CA THR A 68 -3.96 1.92 -18.31
C THR A 68 -2.81 2.89 -18.58
N GLU A 69 -3.09 4.07 -19.12
CA GLU A 69 -2.07 5.10 -19.36
C GLU A 69 -1.48 5.64 -18.06
N LEU A 70 -2.30 5.86 -17.05
CA LEU A 70 -1.84 6.30 -15.73
C LEU A 70 -1.02 5.21 -15.04
N TYR A 71 -1.41 3.95 -15.18
CA TYR A 71 -0.62 2.82 -14.70
C TYR A 71 0.76 2.76 -15.39
N ALA A 72 0.79 2.91 -16.70
CA ALA A 72 2.04 2.97 -17.47
C ALA A 72 2.92 4.16 -17.02
N GLU A 73 2.32 5.30 -16.67
CA GLU A 73 3.04 6.48 -16.17
C GLU A 73 3.69 6.22 -14.80
N ILE A 74 3.04 5.47 -13.89
CA ILE A 74 3.66 5.03 -12.61
C ILE A 74 4.97 4.28 -12.89
N LEU A 75 4.93 3.31 -13.80
CA LEU A 75 6.11 2.50 -14.17
C LEU A 75 7.18 3.33 -14.89
N LYS A 76 6.79 4.18 -15.83
CA LYS A 76 7.68 5.06 -16.61
C LYS A 76 8.46 6.01 -15.71
N ARG A 77 7.86 6.50 -14.62
CA ARG A 77 8.53 7.35 -13.62
C ARG A 77 9.40 6.54 -12.65
N GLY A 78 9.58 5.23 -12.86
CA GLY A 78 10.48 4.38 -12.08
C GLY A 78 9.97 4.01 -10.69
N HIS A 79 8.66 4.03 -10.49
CA HIS A 79 8.03 3.48 -9.30
C HIS A 79 7.80 1.97 -9.47
N HIS A 80 7.65 1.27 -8.35
CA HIS A 80 7.26 -0.13 -8.34
C HIS A 80 5.74 -0.28 -8.20
N THR A 81 5.21 -1.40 -8.68
CA THR A 81 3.80 -1.75 -8.50
C THR A 81 3.65 -3.08 -7.77
N GLY A 82 2.52 -3.27 -7.11
CA GLY A 82 2.11 -4.49 -6.45
C GLY A 82 0.61 -4.75 -6.68
N ASN A 83 0.20 -5.98 -6.49
CA ASN A 83 -1.17 -6.42 -6.66
C ASN A 83 -1.99 -6.14 -5.40
N HIS A 84 -3.17 -5.50 -5.55
CA HIS A 84 -4.11 -5.21 -4.46
C HIS A 84 -5.51 -5.80 -4.73
N THR A 85 -5.55 -7.01 -5.36
CA THR A 85 -6.72 -7.72 -5.87
C THR A 85 -7.41 -7.02 -7.06
N MET A 86 -8.30 -7.73 -7.76
CA MET A 86 -9.03 -7.17 -8.90
C MET A 86 -10.05 -6.12 -8.48
N ASN A 87 -10.80 -6.40 -7.40
CA ASN A 87 -11.96 -5.60 -6.98
C ASN A 87 -11.85 -5.13 -5.52
N HIS A 88 -10.65 -5.01 -4.99
CA HIS A 88 -10.40 -4.58 -3.60
C HIS A 88 -11.19 -5.41 -2.57
N ILE A 89 -11.26 -6.74 -2.76
CA ILE A 89 -12.05 -7.63 -1.91
C ILE A 89 -11.34 -7.99 -0.61
N GLN A 90 -12.10 -8.07 0.49
CA GLN A 90 -11.59 -8.49 1.79
C GLN A 90 -11.48 -10.02 1.86
N GLY A 91 -10.27 -10.58 1.95
CA GLY A 91 -10.00 -12.01 1.85
C GLY A 91 -10.87 -12.89 2.77
N THR A 92 -11.01 -12.50 4.04
CA THR A 92 -11.81 -13.27 5.03
C THR A 92 -13.30 -13.43 4.68
N LYS A 93 -13.80 -12.76 3.65
CA LYS A 93 -15.19 -12.88 3.16
C LYS A 93 -15.36 -13.80 1.96
N TYR A 94 -14.26 -14.38 1.47
CA TYR A 94 -14.26 -15.20 0.26
C TYR A 94 -13.59 -16.55 0.52
N SER A 95 -13.98 -17.56 -0.26
CA SER A 95 -13.28 -18.84 -0.28
C SER A 95 -11.82 -18.65 -0.72
N VAL A 96 -10.92 -19.58 -0.35
CA VAL A 96 -9.54 -19.56 -0.83
C VAL A 96 -9.49 -19.48 -2.35
N LYS A 97 -10.24 -20.36 -3.02
CA LYS A 97 -10.28 -20.44 -4.49
C LYS A 97 -10.72 -19.12 -5.15
N ASP A 98 -11.78 -18.51 -4.65
CA ASP A 98 -12.32 -17.27 -5.25
C ASP A 98 -11.42 -16.08 -5.00
N TYR A 99 -10.79 -16.03 -3.81
CA TYR A 99 -9.82 -14.98 -3.51
C TYR A 99 -8.58 -15.07 -4.40
N ILE A 100 -7.99 -16.28 -4.54
CA ILE A 100 -6.84 -16.50 -5.41
C ILE A 100 -7.18 -16.16 -6.87
N ARG A 101 -8.35 -16.57 -7.36
CA ARG A 101 -8.79 -16.21 -8.71
C ARG A 101 -8.87 -14.69 -8.91
N ASN A 102 -9.35 -13.96 -7.91
CA ASN A 102 -9.44 -12.49 -7.96
C ASN A 102 -8.04 -11.83 -7.98
N VAL A 103 -7.10 -12.38 -7.20
CA VAL A 103 -5.70 -11.91 -7.21
C VAL A 103 -5.04 -12.22 -8.54
N ASP A 104 -5.20 -13.43 -9.07
CA ASP A 104 -4.61 -13.83 -10.35
C ASP A 104 -5.18 -12.98 -11.50
N ALA A 105 -6.50 -12.70 -11.52
CA ALA A 105 -7.10 -11.81 -12.51
C ALA A 105 -6.51 -10.39 -12.47
N ALA A 106 -6.23 -9.83 -11.29
CA ALA A 106 -5.54 -8.56 -11.19
C ALA A 106 -4.11 -8.64 -11.73
N ASN A 107 -3.43 -9.77 -11.53
CA ASN A 107 -2.04 -9.91 -11.94
C ASN A 107 -1.84 -10.04 -13.46
N GLU A 108 -2.87 -10.42 -14.20
CA GLU A 108 -2.89 -10.36 -15.68
C GLU A 108 -2.70 -8.91 -16.20
N LEU A 109 -3.00 -7.91 -15.36
CA LEU A 109 -2.86 -6.49 -15.71
C LEU A 109 -1.62 -5.86 -15.04
N ILE A 110 -1.30 -6.28 -13.80
CA ILE A 110 -0.29 -5.63 -12.95
C ILE A 110 1.10 -6.24 -13.16
N HIS A 111 1.17 -7.55 -13.45
CA HIS A 111 2.43 -8.28 -13.68
C HIS A 111 3.47 -8.09 -12.56
N SER A 112 3.06 -8.22 -11.29
CA SER A 112 3.94 -8.02 -10.14
C SER A 112 4.06 -9.29 -9.27
N ALA A 113 5.25 -9.50 -8.70
CA ALA A 113 5.49 -10.50 -7.67
C ALA A 113 5.20 -9.96 -6.25
N LEU A 114 4.76 -8.71 -6.11
CA LEU A 114 4.37 -8.12 -4.83
C LEU A 114 2.85 -8.16 -4.70
N PHE A 115 2.37 -8.53 -3.51
CA PHE A 115 0.94 -8.55 -3.19
C PHE A 115 0.70 -7.93 -1.82
N ARG A 116 -0.40 -7.16 -1.70
CA ARG A 116 -0.89 -6.69 -0.41
C ARG A 116 -2.39 -6.99 -0.30
N PRO A 117 -2.84 -7.70 0.75
CA PRO A 117 -4.26 -7.98 0.93
C PRO A 117 -5.02 -6.69 1.31
N PRO A 118 -6.16 -6.38 0.66
CA PRO A 118 -7.01 -5.27 1.06
C PRO A 118 -7.39 -5.34 2.54
N HIS A 119 -7.37 -4.19 3.20
CA HIS A 119 -7.61 -4.06 4.65
C HIS A 119 -6.63 -4.83 5.55
N GLY A 120 -5.60 -5.48 4.99
CA GLY A 120 -4.73 -6.40 5.71
C GLY A 120 -5.38 -7.74 6.08
N HIS A 121 -6.51 -8.10 5.47
CA HIS A 121 -7.32 -9.24 5.85
C HIS A 121 -7.25 -10.38 4.83
N MET A 122 -6.69 -11.50 5.28
CA MET A 122 -6.69 -12.78 4.57
C MET A 122 -6.77 -13.92 5.58
N CYS A 123 -7.21 -15.12 5.16
CA CYS A 123 -7.14 -16.33 5.99
C CYS A 123 -5.82 -17.08 5.75
N PHE A 124 -5.48 -18.03 6.64
CA PHE A 124 -4.24 -18.79 6.54
C PHE A 124 -4.13 -19.59 5.23
N GLY A 125 -5.22 -20.17 4.74
CA GLY A 125 -5.22 -20.88 3.46
C GLY A 125 -4.90 -19.96 2.28
N GLN A 126 -5.43 -18.74 2.27
CA GLN A 126 -5.11 -17.74 1.26
C GLN A 126 -3.64 -17.32 1.33
N ALA A 127 -3.13 -17.07 2.53
CA ALA A 127 -1.73 -16.73 2.73
C ALA A 127 -0.80 -17.86 2.25
N HIS A 128 -1.16 -19.12 2.54
CA HIS A 128 -0.40 -20.30 2.11
C HIS A 128 -0.29 -20.40 0.58
N GLU A 129 -1.39 -20.21 -0.14
CA GLU A 129 -1.39 -20.24 -1.60
C GLU A 129 -0.65 -19.04 -2.20
N LEU A 130 -0.92 -17.83 -1.69
CA LEU A 130 -0.34 -16.61 -2.23
C LEU A 130 1.18 -16.53 -2.09
N ARG A 131 1.75 -17.00 -1.00
CA ARG A 131 3.20 -16.99 -0.79
C ARG A 131 4.00 -17.81 -1.80
N GLN A 132 3.37 -18.76 -2.48
CA GLN A 132 4.00 -19.56 -3.53
C GLN A 132 4.29 -18.72 -4.78
N LYS A 133 3.51 -17.65 -5.01
CA LYS A 133 3.58 -16.80 -6.18
C LYS A 133 4.05 -15.36 -5.86
N TYR A 134 3.79 -14.89 -4.64
CA TYR A 134 3.97 -13.48 -4.26
C TYR A 134 4.76 -13.31 -2.98
N LYS A 135 5.50 -12.20 -2.90
CA LYS A 135 5.94 -11.64 -1.62
C LYS A 135 4.77 -10.84 -1.03
N ILE A 136 4.22 -11.33 0.10
CA ILE A 136 3.09 -10.66 0.75
C ILE A 136 3.64 -9.51 1.60
N ILE A 137 3.35 -8.29 1.18
CA ILE A 137 3.84 -7.05 1.79
C ILE A 137 2.74 -6.44 2.66
N MET A 138 2.96 -6.44 3.95
CA MET A 138 2.12 -5.76 4.93
C MET A 138 2.66 -4.34 5.21
N TRP A 139 2.56 -3.85 6.45
CA TRP A 139 3.07 -2.53 6.84
C TRP A 139 3.56 -2.48 8.28
N ASP A 140 4.50 -1.60 8.55
CA ASP A 140 4.89 -1.22 9.91
C ASP A 140 4.04 -0.03 10.40
N VAL A 141 3.66 0.87 9.48
CA VAL A 141 2.84 2.05 9.77
C VAL A 141 1.75 2.24 8.72
N VAL A 142 0.49 2.24 9.14
CA VAL A 142 -0.62 2.75 8.33
C VAL A 142 -1.00 4.15 8.81
N THR A 143 -1.00 5.11 7.90
CA THR A 143 -1.19 6.53 8.22
C THR A 143 -2.63 6.86 8.60
N ARG A 144 -3.60 6.07 8.12
CA ARG A 144 -5.05 6.25 8.27
C ARG A 144 -5.55 7.54 7.61
N ASP A 145 -4.93 7.96 6.54
CA ASP A 145 -5.32 9.11 5.74
C ASP A 145 -6.77 9.03 5.22
N TYR A 146 -7.28 7.82 4.96
CA TYR A 146 -8.67 7.55 4.59
C TYR A 146 -9.70 7.81 5.72
N SER A 147 -9.25 8.05 6.95
CA SER A 147 -10.15 8.14 8.11
C SER A 147 -10.83 9.52 8.19
N LYS A 148 -12.16 9.53 8.10
CA LYS A 148 -12.96 10.75 8.32
C LYS A 148 -12.86 11.31 9.74
N LYS A 149 -12.35 10.53 10.71
CA LYS A 149 -12.17 10.94 12.11
C LYS A 149 -10.82 11.62 12.37
N LEU A 150 -9.91 11.61 11.40
CA LEU A 150 -8.61 12.25 11.49
C LEU A 150 -8.54 13.44 10.54
N ASN A 151 -7.70 14.41 10.89
CA ASN A 151 -7.26 15.47 9.99
C ASN A 151 -5.84 15.21 9.52
N GLY A 152 -5.39 15.95 8.51
CA GLY A 152 -4.06 15.75 7.91
C GLY A 152 -2.90 15.91 8.91
N GLU A 153 -3.04 16.79 9.92
CA GLU A 153 -2.00 16.95 10.96
C GLU A 153 -1.89 15.71 11.86
N ARG A 154 -3.03 15.10 12.21
CA ARG A 154 -3.02 13.82 12.96
C ARG A 154 -2.41 12.69 12.14
N VAL A 155 -2.67 12.65 10.84
CA VAL A 155 -2.07 11.69 9.90
C VAL A 155 -0.56 11.86 9.82
N PHE A 156 -0.07 13.10 9.69
CA PHE A 156 1.36 13.40 9.75
C PHE A 156 1.99 13.01 11.09
N ASN A 157 1.31 13.29 12.21
CA ASN A 157 1.79 12.90 13.54
C ASN A 157 1.85 11.37 13.72
N ASN A 158 0.97 10.60 13.05
CA ASN A 158 1.10 9.14 13.02
C ASN A 158 2.40 8.70 12.34
N VAL A 159 2.75 9.32 11.20
CA VAL A 159 4.02 9.04 10.53
C VAL A 159 5.19 9.31 11.48
N LYS A 160 5.26 10.50 12.06
CA LYS A 160 6.36 10.87 12.99
C LYS A 160 6.49 9.92 14.17
N LYS A 161 5.37 9.58 14.78
CA LYS A 161 5.32 8.78 16.01
C LYS A 161 5.74 7.32 15.80
N TYR A 162 5.36 6.75 14.66
CA TYR A 162 5.47 5.29 14.47
C TYR A 162 6.55 4.88 13.48
N THR A 163 7.10 5.79 12.67
CA THR A 163 8.16 5.45 11.71
C THR A 163 9.48 5.16 12.39
N ARG A 164 10.16 4.17 11.89
CA ARG A 164 11.52 3.76 12.29
C ARG A 164 12.26 3.20 11.07
N ASN A 165 13.56 3.00 11.20
CA ASN A 165 14.36 2.45 10.11
C ASN A 165 13.74 1.14 9.55
N GLY A 166 13.63 1.04 8.24
CA GLY A 166 13.03 -0.10 7.54
C GLY A 166 11.50 -0.12 7.54
N SER A 167 10.81 0.89 8.09
CA SER A 167 9.34 0.92 8.07
C SER A 167 8.78 0.94 6.66
N ILE A 168 7.78 0.10 6.43
CA ILE A 168 6.87 0.18 5.29
C ILE A 168 5.70 1.05 5.74
N ILE A 169 5.52 2.21 5.09
CA ILE A 169 4.51 3.21 5.41
C ILE A 169 3.42 3.18 4.33
N VAL A 170 2.16 3.10 4.75
CA VAL A 170 1.00 3.08 3.84
C VAL A 170 0.27 4.40 3.87
N PHE A 171 0.16 5.02 2.72
CA PHE A 171 -0.81 6.02 2.33
C PHE A 171 -1.79 5.43 1.30
N HIS A 172 -2.86 6.16 0.95
CA HIS A 172 -3.85 5.70 -0.03
C HIS A 172 -4.05 6.80 -1.08
N ASP A 173 -3.72 6.50 -2.34
CA ASP A 173 -3.99 7.38 -3.48
C ASP A 173 -5.44 7.19 -3.97
N SER A 174 -6.39 7.41 -3.06
CA SER A 174 -7.82 7.23 -3.25
C SER A 174 -8.63 8.45 -2.80
N LEU A 175 -9.81 8.63 -3.39
CA LEU A 175 -10.71 9.77 -3.09
C LEU A 175 -11.04 9.90 -1.59
N LYS A 176 -11.09 8.77 -0.87
CA LYS A 176 -11.36 8.76 0.57
C LYS A 176 -10.26 9.40 1.39
N GLY A 177 -9.01 9.23 0.94
CA GLY A 177 -7.82 9.73 1.62
C GLY A 177 -7.40 11.15 1.21
N GLU A 178 -7.89 11.66 0.09
CA GLU A 178 -7.37 12.83 -0.61
C GLU A 178 -7.07 14.04 0.28
N LYS A 179 -8.06 14.49 1.07
CA LYS A 179 -7.90 15.67 1.93
C LYS A 179 -6.75 15.54 2.92
N ASN A 180 -6.67 14.40 3.59
CA ASN A 180 -5.63 14.14 4.58
C ASN A 180 -4.29 13.84 3.91
N LEU A 181 -4.29 13.11 2.80
CA LEU A 181 -3.12 12.79 2.00
C LEU A 181 -2.43 14.06 1.51
N ARG A 182 -3.18 15.00 0.89
CA ARG A 182 -2.63 16.26 0.38
C ARG A 182 -1.98 17.12 1.46
N HIS A 183 -2.46 17.05 2.69
CA HIS A 183 -1.86 17.74 3.83
C HIS A 183 -0.64 17.00 4.39
N ALA A 184 -0.78 15.68 4.60
CA ALA A 184 0.18 14.91 5.37
C ALA A 184 1.39 14.44 4.56
N LEU A 185 1.21 14.10 3.27
CA LEU A 185 2.25 13.47 2.47
C LEU A 185 3.47 14.39 2.25
N PRO A 186 3.33 15.66 1.84
CA PRO A 186 4.48 16.57 1.68
C PRO A 186 5.27 16.72 2.98
N LYS A 187 4.58 17.02 4.08
CA LYS A 187 5.21 17.15 5.41
C LYS A 187 5.91 15.87 5.85
N SER A 188 5.32 14.71 5.51
CA SER A 188 5.91 13.41 5.85
C SER A 188 7.20 13.17 5.08
N ILE A 189 7.24 13.46 3.78
CA ILE A 189 8.44 13.30 2.97
C ILE A 189 9.53 14.25 3.45
N GLU A 190 9.22 15.52 3.70
CA GLU A 190 10.18 16.49 4.23
C GLU A 190 10.80 16.06 5.56
N TRP A 191 9.98 15.52 6.47
CA TRP A 191 10.45 15.07 7.76
C TRP A 191 11.29 13.78 7.68
N LEU A 192 11.01 12.92 6.68
CA LEU A 192 11.70 11.63 6.50
C LEU A 192 13.05 11.76 5.79
N LYS A 193 13.28 12.82 5.02
CA LYS A 193 14.56 13.16 4.38
C LYS A 193 15.52 13.79 5.36
#